data_af9e7100218bd34376c65db8729b5b95
#
_entry.id   af9e7100218bd34376c65db8729b5b95
#
_cell.length_a   1.000
_cell.length_b   1.000
_cell.length_c   1.000
_cell.angle_alpha   90.00
_cell.angle_beta   90.00
_cell.angle_gamma   90.00
#
_symmetry.space_group_name_H-M   'P 1'
#
loop_
_entity.id
_entity.type
_entity.pdbx_description
1 polymer ?
#
loop_
_entity_poly.entity_id
_entity_poly.type
_entity_poly.pdbx_seq_one_letter_code
_entity_poly.pdbx_strand_id
1 'polypeptide(L)'
;MKRTLSILIILLLCLTVFAGCAKPDPSNANCQIVSDELSSDTLKASFLKENRTSGAYYDGDVALEDNDIPKSRTFIIKTQDEYDTIFENTASVDVDFSSELLVLYALTTEYHRDISLDDWKVEGKTISITYEMKEPGKPVGDAARPFQRFLLIKMNKLDIENAEIIEKK
;
A
#
# COMPACT_ATOMS: atom_id res chain seq x y z
N MET A 1 14.14 -47.04 35.52
CA MET A 1 13.06 -46.69 34.60
C MET A 1 12.54 -45.24 34.74
N LYS A 2 12.40 -44.63 35.95
CA LYS A 2 11.87 -43.24 36.09
C LYS A 2 12.81 -42.15 35.55
N ARG A 3 14.14 -42.35 35.60
CA ARG A 3 15.12 -41.34 35.11
C ARG A 3 15.24 -41.26 33.60
N THR A 4 15.03 -42.35 32.88
CA THR A 4 15.06 -42.39 31.41
C THR A 4 13.83 -41.75 30.77
N LEU A 5 12.67 -41.84 31.45
CA LEU A 5 11.41 -41.22 30.98
C LEU A 5 11.47 -39.68 31.10
N SER A 6 12.11 -39.15 32.17
CA SER A 6 12.27 -37.69 32.30
C SER A 6 13.20 -37.08 31.26
N ILE A 7 14.25 -37.75 30.85
CA ILE A 7 15.14 -37.27 29.78
C ILE A 7 14.45 -37.29 28.41
N LEU A 8 13.59 -38.27 28.15
CA LEU A 8 12.84 -38.34 26.90
C LEU A 8 11.81 -37.21 26.77
N ILE A 9 11.15 -36.84 27.86
CA ILE A 9 10.18 -35.73 27.89
C ILE A 9 10.89 -34.38 27.68
N ILE A 10 12.06 -34.17 28.27
CA ILE A 10 12.86 -32.95 28.09
C ILE A 10 13.36 -32.84 26.63
N LEU A 11 13.76 -33.95 26.03
CA LEU A 11 14.16 -33.95 24.62
C LEU A 11 13.01 -33.67 23.67
N LEU A 12 11.79 -34.14 23.99
CA LEU A 12 10.60 -33.87 23.20
C LEU A 12 10.12 -32.41 23.32
N LEU A 13 10.28 -31.78 24.50
CA LEU A 13 9.97 -30.36 24.71
C LEU A 13 10.96 -29.43 24.00
N CYS A 14 12.23 -29.82 23.85
CA CYS A 14 13.22 -29.03 23.11
C CYS A 14 13.00 -29.04 21.59
N LEU A 15 12.31 -30.05 21.05
CA LEU A 15 12.02 -30.14 19.61
C LEU A 15 10.86 -29.24 19.16
N THR A 16 10.04 -28.75 20.07
CA THR A 16 8.90 -27.87 19.75
C THR A 16 9.24 -26.38 19.71
N VAL A 17 10.46 -25.98 20.11
CA VAL A 17 10.88 -24.56 20.16
C VAL A 17 11.50 -24.10 18.84
N PHE A 18 11.73 -24.99 17.88
CA PHE A 18 12.20 -24.66 16.52
C PHE A 18 11.09 -24.61 15.46
N ALA A 19 9.85 -24.37 15.86
CA ALA A 19 8.90 -23.78 14.92
C ALA A 19 9.36 -22.34 14.70
N GLY A 20 10.49 -22.20 13.99
CA GLY A 20 11.01 -20.91 13.56
C GLY A 20 9.89 -20.24 12.80
N CYS A 21 9.55 -19.03 13.17
CA CYS A 21 8.81 -18.10 12.31
C CYS A 21 9.56 -18.13 10.97
N ALA A 22 9.05 -18.87 10.01
CA ALA A 22 9.52 -18.77 8.63
C ALA A 22 9.36 -17.30 8.29
N LYS A 23 10.48 -16.58 8.09
CA LYS A 23 10.40 -15.22 7.56
C LYS A 23 9.59 -15.32 6.27
N PRO A 24 8.52 -14.53 6.11
CA PRO A 24 7.75 -14.56 4.87
C PRO A 24 8.74 -14.35 3.72
N ASP A 25 8.63 -15.20 2.72
CA ASP A 25 9.46 -15.12 1.52
C ASP A 25 9.16 -13.76 0.85
N PRO A 26 10.15 -12.86 0.68
CA PRO A 26 9.93 -11.57 0.05
C PRO A 26 9.34 -11.66 -1.36
N SER A 27 9.56 -12.78 -2.07
CA SER A 27 8.97 -13.04 -3.38
C SER A 27 7.45 -13.27 -3.33
N ASN A 28 6.86 -13.45 -2.14
CA ASN A 28 5.46 -13.78 -1.94
C ASN A 28 4.63 -12.57 -1.45
N ALA A 29 4.96 -11.36 -1.89
CA ALA A 29 4.21 -10.16 -1.53
C ALA A 29 2.76 -10.19 -2.04
N ASN A 30 2.51 -10.88 -3.16
CA ASN A 30 1.18 -11.01 -3.78
C ASN A 30 0.42 -9.67 -3.90
N CYS A 31 1.05 -8.69 -4.54
CA CYS A 31 0.48 -7.35 -4.70
C CYS A 31 -0.73 -7.36 -5.65
N GLN A 32 -1.81 -6.72 -5.25
CA GLN A 32 -3.05 -6.58 -6.02
C GLN A 32 -3.55 -5.14 -5.94
N ILE A 33 -3.99 -4.58 -7.08
CA ILE A 33 -4.71 -3.32 -7.08
C ILE A 33 -6.11 -3.56 -6.52
N VAL A 34 -6.46 -2.83 -5.46
CA VAL A 34 -7.83 -2.76 -4.92
C VAL A 34 -8.61 -1.67 -5.64
N SER A 35 -7.97 -0.52 -5.89
CA SER A 35 -8.49 0.57 -6.70
C SER A 35 -7.34 1.31 -7.37
N ASP A 36 -7.43 1.57 -8.64
CA ASP A 36 -6.48 2.38 -9.41
C ASP A 36 -6.85 3.87 -9.44
N GLU A 37 -8.08 4.19 -9.08
CA GLU A 37 -8.59 5.56 -8.88
C GLU A 37 -9.59 5.56 -7.71
N LEU A 38 -9.04 5.54 -6.48
CA LEU A 38 -9.85 5.56 -5.28
C LEU A 38 -10.56 6.92 -5.15
N SER A 39 -11.88 6.89 -4.96
CA SER A 39 -12.67 8.11 -4.79
C SER A 39 -12.28 8.88 -3.52
N SER A 40 -12.14 10.20 -3.65
CA SER A 40 -11.73 11.06 -2.53
C SER A 40 -12.75 11.11 -1.38
N ASP A 41 -14.02 10.79 -1.65
CA ASP A 41 -15.07 10.72 -0.62
C ASP A 41 -14.95 9.49 0.29
N THR A 42 -14.11 8.52 -0.07
CA THR A 42 -13.75 7.38 0.78
C THR A 42 -12.65 7.71 1.78
N LEU A 43 -11.99 8.87 1.61
CA LEU A 43 -10.89 9.32 2.45
C LEU A 43 -11.35 10.47 3.36
N LYS A 44 -10.83 10.52 4.58
CA LYS A 44 -11.15 11.61 5.51
C LYS A 44 -10.67 12.95 4.99
N ALA A 45 -11.51 13.96 5.12
CA ALA A 45 -11.19 15.33 4.70
C ALA A 45 -9.93 15.90 5.39
N SER A 46 -9.68 15.52 6.65
CA SER A 46 -8.45 15.86 7.37
C SER A 46 -7.22 15.25 6.71
N PHE A 47 -7.29 13.97 6.38
CA PHE A 47 -6.21 13.26 5.68
C PHE A 47 -5.91 13.89 4.32
N LEU A 48 -6.93 14.16 3.52
CA LEU A 48 -6.78 14.81 2.22
C LEU A 48 -6.11 16.17 2.34
N LYS A 49 -6.51 16.98 3.31
CA LYS A 49 -5.97 18.33 3.53
C LYS A 49 -4.48 18.31 3.89
N GLU A 50 -4.07 17.37 4.75
CA GLU A 50 -2.70 17.25 5.25
C GLU A 50 -1.76 16.58 4.24
N ASN A 51 -2.31 15.78 3.33
CA ASN A 51 -1.54 14.95 2.42
C ASN A 51 -1.72 15.31 0.94
N ARG A 52 -1.93 16.60 0.66
CA ARG A 52 -1.96 17.14 -0.69
C ARG A 52 -0.65 16.87 -1.43
N THR A 53 -0.75 16.67 -2.75
CA THR A 53 0.39 16.55 -3.64
C THR A 53 0.57 17.84 -4.44
N SER A 54 1.83 18.21 -4.73
CA SER A 54 2.17 19.44 -5.46
C SER A 54 1.58 19.44 -6.86
N GLY A 55 1.03 20.58 -7.28
CA GLY A 55 0.47 20.78 -8.62
C GLY A 55 -0.96 20.26 -8.82
N ALA A 56 -1.54 19.50 -7.87
CA ALA A 56 -2.92 19.05 -7.98
C ALA A 56 -3.92 20.15 -7.66
N TYR A 57 -4.99 20.24 -8.47
CA TYR A 57 -6.13 21.11 -8.20
C TYR A 57 -7.08 20.43 -7.21
N TYR A 58 -7.64 21.21 -6.30
CA TYR A 58 -8.72 20.84 -5.40
C TYR A 58 -9.92 21.78 -5.65
N ASP A 59 -11.11 21.36 -5.28
CA ASP A 59 -12.34 22.12 -5.50
C ASP A 59 -12.18 23.61 -5.16
N GLY A 60 -12.18 24.46 -6.21
CA GLY A 60 -12.11 25.90 -6.10
C GLY A 60 -10.75 26.53 -5.83
N ASP A 61 -9.73 25.73 -5.53
CA ASP A 61 -8.40 26.23 -5.19
C ASP A 61 -7.45 26.23 -6.41
N VAL A 62 -6.55 27.20 -6.43
CA VAL A 62 -5.41 27.22 -7.34
C VAL A 62 -4.48 26.07 -6.99
N ALA A 63 -3.90 25.39 -8.00
CA ALA A 63 -2.88 24.38 -7.76
C ALA A 63 -1.79 24.93 -6.85
N LEU A 64 -1.54 24.23 -5.74
CA LEU A 64 -0.45 24.60 -4.84
C LEU A 64 0.87 24.12 -5.49
N GLU A 65 1.51 25.01 -6.25
CA GLU A 65 2.91 24.81 -6.65
C GLU A 65 3.77 25.24 -5.46
N ASP A 66 3.99 24.33 -4.55
CA ASP A 66 4.90 24.51 -3.43
C ASP A 66 6.04 23.49 -3.57
N ASN A 67 7.26 23.97 -3.62
CA ASN A 67 8.46 23.13 -3.69
C ASN A 67 8.62 22.23 -2.44
N ASP A 68 7.98 22.58 -1.35
CA ASP A 68 7.99 21.81 -0.10
C ASP A 68 6.94 20.67 -0.10
N ILE A 69 5.99 20.69 -1.06
CA ILE A 69 4.98 19.63 -1.19
C ILE A 69 5.45 18.63 -2.25
N PRO A 70 5.59 17.33 -1.93
CA PRO A 70 6.00 16.34 -2.91
C PRO A 70 4.91 16.08 -3.96
N LYS A 71 5.31 15.69 -5.18
CA LYS A 71 4.38 15.31 -6.26
C LYS A 71 3.67 13.98 -6.03
N SER A 72 4.18 13.18 -5.12
CA SER A 72 3.56 11.91 -4.71
C SER A 72 3.87 11.60 -3.25
N ARG A 73 3.01 10.79 -2.64
CA ARG A 73 3.16 10.31 -1.26
C ARG A 73 2.78 8.85 -1.19
N THR A 74 3.44 8.10 -0.33
CA THR A 74 3.16 6.69 -0.09
C THR A 74 2.89 6.46 1.39
N PHE A 75 1.85 5.68 1.69
CA PHE A 75 1.44 5.31 3.05
C PHE A 75 1.34 3.80 3.14
N ILE A 76 1.96 3.20 4.15
CA ILE A 76 1.82 1.78 4.47
C ILE A 76 0.85 1.68 5.63
N ILE A 77 -0.21 0.89 5.47
CA ILE A 77 -1.31 0.73 6.42
C ILE A 77 -1.28 -0.74 6.88
N LYS A 78 -0.92 -0.97 8.14
CA LYS A 78 -0.66 -2.31 8.69
C LYS A 78 -1.67 -2.74 9.74
N THR A 79 -2.50 -1.80 10.18
CA THR A 79 -3.45 -2.00 11.28
C THR A 79 -4.79 -1.34 10.98
N GLN A 80 -5.84 -1.81 11.66
CA GLN A 80 -7.17 -1.19 11.59
C GLN A 80 -7.13 0.25 12.09
N ASP A 81 -6.38 0.55 13.15
CA ASP A 81 -6.27 1.91 13.69
C ASP A 81 -5.67 2.88 12.66
N GLU A 82 -4.62 2.47 11.92
CA GLU A 82 -4.05 3.28 10.83
C GLU A 82 -5.06 3.47 9.70
N TYR A 83 -5.79 2.41 9.33
CA TYR A 83 -6.86 2.48 8.34
C TYR A 83 -7.93 3.49 8.75
N ASP A 84 -8.40 3.42 9.99
CA ASP A 84 -9.43 4.29 10.54
C ASP A 84 -8.99 5.76 10.65
N THR A 85 -7.69 6.07 10.60
CA THR A 85 -7.20 7.46 10.53
C THR A 85 -7.30 8.05 9.12
N ILE A 86 -7.29 7.22 8.10
CA ILE A 86 -7.21 7.60 6.69
C ILE A 86 -8.58 7.54 6.01
N PHE A 87 -9.34 6.47 6.26
CA PHE A 87 -10.57 6.17 5.55
C PHE A 87 -11.81 6.59 6.33
N GLU A 88 -12.86 6.97 5.59
CA GLU A 88 -14.19 7.16 6.16
C GLU A 88 -14.80 5.81 6.55
N ASN A 89 -15.72 5.82 7.53
CA ASN A 89 -16.38 4.59 8.00
C ASN A 89 -17.24 3.89 6.93
N THR A 90 -17.55 4.59 5.84
CA THR A 90 -18.31 4.06 4.70
C THR A 90 -17.41 3.38 3.67
N ALA A 91 -16.10 3.55 3.76
CA ALA A 91 -15.15 2.89 2.89
C ALA A 91 -15.10 1.40 3.25
N SER A 92 -15.48 0.53 2.32
CA SER A 92 -15.41 -0.91 2.50
C SER A 92 -14.28 -1.49 1.66
N VAL A 93 -13.08 -1.54 2.24
CA VAL A 93 -11.97 -2.31 1.69
C VAL A 93 -11.87 -3.61 2.47
N ASP A 94 -12.03 -4.74 1.78
CA ASP A 94 -11.88 -6.05 2.39
C ASP A 94 -10.38 -6.35 2.59
N VAL A 95 -9.92 -6.22 3.84
CA VAL A 95 -8.52 -6.46 4.24
C VAL A 95 -8.47 -7.12 5.61
N ASP A 96 -7.70 -8.20 5.71
CA ASP A 96 -7.37 -8.85 6.98
C ASP A 96 -5.98 -8.42 7.46
N PHE A 97 -5.92 -7.41 8.33
CA PHE A 97 -4.66 -6.90 8.88
C PHE A 97 -3.88 -7.90 9.73
N SER A 98 -4.40 -9.10 10.02
CA SER A 98 -3.60 -10.18 10.61
C SER A 98 -2.63 -10.79 9.61
N SER A 99 -3.00 -10.84 8.33
CA SER A 99 -2.29 -11.50 7.22
C SER A 99 -1.97 -10.60 6.04
N GLU A 100 -2.58 -9.40 5.96
CA GLU A 100 -2.45 -8.47 4.85
C GLU A 100 -2.04 -7.07 5.34
N LEU A 101 -1.62 -6.23 4.40
CA LEU A 101 -1.44 -4.80 4.57
C LEU A 101 -1.85 -4.05 3.29
N LEU A 102 -2.04 -2.75 3.41
CA LEU A 102 -2.34 -1.87 2.29
C LEU A 102 -1.19 -0.89 2.06
N VAL A 103 -0.98 -0.54 0.79
CA VAL A 103 -0.16 0.60 0.37
C VAL A 103 -1.07 1.58 -0.37
N LEU A 104 -1.21 2.79 0.17
CA LEU A 104 -1.90 3.89 -0.47
C LEU A 104 -0.88 4.81 -1.11
N TYR A 105 -0.99 5.01 -2.42
CA TYR A 105 -0.13 5.90 -3.19
C TYR A 105 -0.94 7.05 -3.74
N ALA A 106 -0.58 8.28 -3.33
CA ALA A 106 -1.16 9.52 -3.82
C ALA A 106 -0.20 10.13 -4.83
N LEU A 107 -0.69 10.49 -6.02
CA LEU A 107 0.10 11.15 -7.07
C LEU A 107 -0.68 12.27 -7.73
N THR A 108 0.02 13.28 -8.23
CA THR A 108 -0.55 14.29 -9.12
C THR A 108 -0.44 13.81 -10.56
N THR A 109 -1.55 13.79 -11.28
CA THR A 109 -1.62 13.37 -12.70
C THR A 109 -2.67 14.17 -13.45
N GLU A 110 -2.55 14.22 -14.79
CA GLU A 110 -3.56 14.73 -15.71
C GLU A 110 -4.33 13.59 -16.41
N TYR A 111 -3.97 12.34 -16.11
CA TYR A 111 -4.40 11.18 -16.86
C TYR A 111 -5.34 10.28 -16.06
N HIS A 112 -6.47 9.93 -16.67
CA HIS A 112 -7.40 8.88 -16.24
C HIS A 112 -7.08 7.53 -16.92
N ARG A 113 -5.79 7.20 -17.03
CA ARG A 113 -5.31 5.96 -17.66
C ARG A 113 -5.45 4.80 -16.69
N ASP A 114 -5.74 3.62 -17.23
CA ASP A 114 -5.76 2.40 -16.44
C ASP A 114 -4.36 2.10 -15.87
N ILE A 115 -4.28 1.79 -14.58
CA ILE A 115 -3.04 1.41 -13.92
C ILE A 115 -3.01 -0.11 -13.73
N SER A 116 -1.90 -0.73 -14.10
CA SER A 116 -1.62 -2.13 -13.79
C SER A 116 -0.26 -2.28 -13.11
N LEU A 117 -0.15 -3.24 -12.20
CA LEU A 117 1.15 -3.60 -11.63
C LEU A 117 1.95 -4.39 -12.65
N ASP A 118 3.23 -4.06 -12.79
CA ASP A 118 4.16 -4.75 -13.68
C ASP A 118 5.06 -5.71 -12.88
N ASP A 119 5.65 -5.23 -11.80
CA ASP A 119 6.57 -6.00 -10.95
C ASP A 119 6.63 -5.46 -9.53
N TRP A 120 7.13 -6.26 -8.60
CA TRP A 120 7.46 -5.83 -7.24
C TRP A 120 8.64 -6.60 -6.67
N LYS A 121 9.43 -5.92 -5.83
CA LYS A 121 10.63 -6.46 -5.21
C LYS A 121 10.73 -5.98 -3.77
N VAL A 122 11.13 -6.87 -2.88
CA VAL A 122 11.41 -6.53 -1.48
C VAL A 122 12.90 -6.63 -1.21
N GLU A 123 13.49 -5.53 -0.74
CA GLU A 123 14.89 -5.46 -0.32
C GLU A 123 14.96 -4.91 1.11
N GLY A 124 15.35 -5.78 2.04
CA GLY A 124 15.34 -5.44 3.46
C GLY A 124 13.93 -5.10 3.94
N LYS A 125 13.72 -3.85 4.35
CA LYS A 125 12.42 -3.32 4.82
C LYS A 125 11.73 -2.39 3.81
N THR A 126 12.18 -2.39 2.58
CA THR A 126 11.61 -1.58 1.50
C THR A 126 10.99 -2.48 0.44
N ILE A 127 9.76 -2.18 0.05
CA ILE A 127 9.15 -2.75 -1.14
C ILE A 127 9.20 -1.71 -2.27
N SER A 128 9.67 -2.12 -3.43
CA SER A 128 9.58 -1.34 -4.67
C SER A 128 8.52 -1.97 -5.55
N ILE A 129 7.51 -1.21 -5.94
CA ILE A 129 6.39 -1.65 -6.78
C ILE A 129 6.43 -0.85 -8.07
N THR A 130 6.54 -1.54 -9.20
CA THR A 130 6.51 -0.93 -10.53
C THR A 130 5.11 -1.04 -11.12
N TYR A 131 4.58 0.07 -11.61
CA TYR A 131 3.30 0.13 -12.29
C TYR A 131 3.43 0.72 -13.68
N GLU A 132 2.49 0.41 -14.54
CA GLU A 132 2.36 0.93 -15.90
C GLU A 132 1.00 1.62 -16.07
N MET A 133 1.01 2.82 -16.64
CA MET A 133 -0.21 3.50 -17.09
C MET A 133 -0.49 3.14 -18.53
N LYS A 134 -1.64 2.51 -18.79
CA LYS A 134 -2.05 2.11 -20.14
C LYS A 134 -3.08 3.07 -20.70
N GLU A 135 -2.96 3.34 -21.99
CA GLU A 135 -4.02 4.06 -22.69
C GLU A 135 -5.34 3.30 -22.51
N PRO A 136 -6.39 3.97 -22.04
CA PRO A 136 -7.69 3.32 -21.93
C PRO A 136 -8.14 2.85 -23.30
N GLY A 137 -8.77 1.69 -23.38
CA GLY A 137 -9.27 1.11 -24.65
C GLY A 137 -10.37 1.94 -25.32
N LYS A 138 -10.83 3.02 -24.68
CA LYS A 138 -11.69 4.06 -25.22
C LYS A 138 -11.02 5.42 -24.99
N PRO A 139 -11.14 6.39 -25.89
CA PRO A 139 -10.60 7.72 -25.69
C PRO A 139 -11.29 8.35 -24.46
N VAL A 140 -10.58 8.32 -23.32
CA VAL A 140 -10.88 9.14 -22.16
C VAL A 140 -10.02 10.36 -22.31
N GLY A 141 -10.62 11.55 -22.35
CA GLY A 141 -9.87 12.79 -22.41
C GLY A 141 -8.99 12.95 -21.18
N ASP A 142 -7.81 13.54 -21.37
CA ASP A 142 -7.00 13.98 -20.24
C ASP A 142 -7.77 15.01 -19.42
N ALA A 143 -7.53 15.07 -18.12
CA ALA A 143 -8.17 16.06 -17.29
C ALA A 143 -7.73 17.46 -17.74
N ALA A 144 -8.65 18.42 -17.75
CA ALA A 144 -8.34 19.80 -18.10
C ALA A 144 -7.36 20.46 -17.09
N ARG A 145 -7.16 19.84 -15.93
CA ARG A 145 -6.28 20.26 -14.87
C ARG A 145 -5.71 19.06 -14.13
N PRO A 146 -4.44 19.11 -13.67
CA PRO A 146 -3.89 18.08 -12.83
C PRO A 146 -4.72 17.84 -11.56
N PHE A 147 -4.90 16.59 -11.19
CA PHE A 147 -5.64 16.21 -9.98
C PHE A 147 -4.85 15.22 -9.14
N GLN A 148 -5.21 15.09 -7.86
CA GLN A 148 -4.64 14.07 -6.99
C GLN A 148 -5.41 12.77 -7.19
N ARG A 149 -4.67 11.73 -7.62
CA ARG A 149 -5.18 10.37 -7.79
C ARG A 149 -4.65 9.48 -6.67
N PHE A 150 -5.45 8.53 -6.25
CA PHE A 150 -5.10 7.57 -5.20
C PHE A 150 -5.15 6.16 -5.77
N LEU A 151 -4.01 5.48 -5.71
CA LEU A 151 -3.87 4.05 -6.02
C LEU A 151 -3.82 3.28 -4.71
N LEU A 152 -4.70 2.29 -4.53
CA LEU A 152 -4.73 1.43 -3.38
C LEU A 152 -4.31 0.01 -3.75
N ILE A 153 -3.24 -0.46 -3.13
CA ILE A 153 -2.65 -1.78 -3.34
C ILE A 153 -2.77 -2.60 -2.06
N LYS A 154 -3.26 -3.83 -2.18
CA LYS A 154 -3.28 -4.82 -1.11
C LYS A 154 -2.17 -5.83 -1.35
N MET A 155 -1.53 -6.30 -0.28
CA MET A 155 -0.51 -7.33 -0.33
C MET A 155 -0.47 -8.17 0.93
N ASN A 156 0.22 -9.30 0.86
CA ASN A 156 0.51 -10.11 2.05
C ASN A 156 1.29 -9.28 3.07
N LYS A 157 1.04 -9.54 4.36
CA LYS A 157 1.74 -8.85 5.45
C LYS A 157 3.22 -9.17 5.45
N LEU A 158 4.03 -8.14 5.31
CA LEU A 158 5.49 -8.18 5.30
C LEU A 158 6.05 -7.21 6.36
N ASP A 159 7.26 -7.48 6.84
CA ASP A 159 7.99 -6.57 7.72
C ASP A 159 8.69 -5.48 6.89
N ILE A 160 7.89 -4.62 6.28
CA ILE A 160 8.36 -3.46 5.51
C ILE A 160 8.12 -2.17 6.27
N GLU A 161 8.99 -1.18 6.09
CA GLU A 161 8.89 0.17 6.67
C GLU A 161 8.73 1.23 5.59
N ASN A 162 9.15 0.93 4.37
CA ASN A 162 9.10 1.84 3.23
C ASN A 162 8.47 1.17 2.01
N ALA A 163 7.79 1.96 1.20
CA ALA A 163 7.29 1.54 -0.10
C ALA A 163 7.63 2.61 -1.15
N GLU A 164 8.28 2.19 -2.22
CA GLU A 164 8.62 2.99 -3.38
C GLU A 164 7.74 2.58 -4.54
N ILE A 165 7.02 3.53 -5.10
CA ILE A 165 6.12 3.29 -6.23
C ILE A 165 6.73 3.93 -7.47
N ILE A 166 6.99 3.12 -8.49
CA ILE A 166 7.78 3.48 -9.67
C ILE A 166 6.94 3.34 -10.91
N GLU A 167 6.80 4.41 -11.68
CA GLU A 167 6.16 4.36 -12.99
C GLU A 167 7.13 3.80 -14.03
N LYS A 168 6.71 2.77 -14.74
CA LYS A 168 7.45 2.21 -15.88
C LYS A 168 7.33 3.18 -17.06
N LYS A 169 8.47 3.59 -17.57
CA LYS A 169 8.58 4.47 -18.75
C LYS A 169 8.58 3.67 -20.04
#